data_35c94050b086124140d18656afdccddf
#
_entry.id   35c94050b086124140d18656afdccddf
#
_cell.length_a   1.000
_cell.length_b   1.000
_cell.length_c   1.000
_cell.angle_alpha   90.00
_cell.angle_beta   90.00
_cell.angle_gamma   90.00
#
_symmetry.space_group_name_H-M   'P 1'
#
loop_
_entity.id
_entity.type
_entity.pdbx_description
1 polymer ?
#
loop_
_entity_poly.entity_id
_entity_poly.type
_entity_poly.pdbx_seq_one_letter_code
_entity_poly.pdbx_strand_id
1 'polypeptide(L)'
;MHRPVRTRFLRLGAALALAAGGTIAAVAPPASASTSATVTVNANQALATLPATGTGVNFAVYDGTLATPAVQSALSTGGLDAVRYPGGSYADGYHWQTNTEDGGGFVAPNTNFDDYMGTVRAAGAQAIVTANYGSGTPQEAAAWVQYSNVTKGYGVKYWEIGNEQYGNGEYGAKWEGDNHSSHSATTYATNLLQYISAMKAVDPSIKIGPVLTTPASWPDGIVGPGDTQDWNHTVLSIAGSKIDFVIVHTYPSSTSEADLLGKPQALVPSMMSTLHSLINQYAGANAPNVGIAVTEANATSYRDTAPNGLFAPDEYLTLMENGAFNVDWWDLHNGTDCTNLTTVDGATDYNDYGMLSSGASASCEPAQNTPFPAYYGTEMISKLGSPGDTLVSTTSSTSLVSAHAVKRANGDVDVMLINKDPNNDASVSLSYNGFTPGSGTPTVYSYLKNGTSITSAASGSATGQTVPAYSVVVVPLHPGTGGSPASTGELHAVGAGKCLDAYGNGTTNGTKVDIWSCNGQRDQQWTLNANGSITGVQSGLCLDVSNLGTADGSPVQLWGCNGQSNQKWTLD
;
A
#
# COMPACT_ATOMS: atom_id res chain seq x y z
N MET A 1 46.15 59.91 -16.83
CA MET A 1 46.57 60.76 -17.97
C MET A 1 45.69 60.37 -19.15
N HIS A 2 45.00 61.37 -19.65
CA HIS A 2 44.46 61.59 -21.00
C HIS A 2 43.44 60.64 -21.61
N ARG A 3 42.20 61.14 -21.63
CA ARG A 3 41.20 60.93 -22.72
C ARG A 3 41.68 61.63 -24.00
N PRO A 4 41.08 61.41 -25.21
CA PRO A 4 39.82 62.07 -25.62
C PRO A 4 38.90 61.13 -26.49
N VAL A 5 37.63 61.26 -26.38
CA VAL A 5 36.49 61.86 -27.07
C VAL A 5 36.66 62.22 -28.58
N ARG A 6 35.69 61.77 -29.40
CA ARG A 6 35.00 62.44 -30.55
C ARG A 6 34.06 61.40 -31.25
N THR A 7 32.77 61.53 -31.19
CA THR A 7 31.72 62.37 -31.77
C THR A 7 31.41 62.17 -33.27
N ARG A 8 30.13 61.73 -33.53
CA ARG A 8 29.18 62.03 -34.62
C ARG A 8 29.44 61.54 -36.04
N PHE A 9 28.42 60.85 -36.66
CA PHE A 9 27.45 61.50 -37.58
C PHE A 9 26.22 60.59 -37.85
N LEU A 10 25.02 61.22 -37.76
CA LEU A 10 23.73 60.70 -38.27
C LEU A 10 23.73 60.66 -39.81
N ARG A 11 23.14 59.66 -40.39
CA ARG A 11 22.46 59.78 -41.69
C ARG A 11 21.16 59.00 -41.65
N LEU A 12 20.03 59.72 -41.79
CA LEU A 12 18.70 59.22 -42.11
C LEU A 12 18.72 58.54 -43.49
N GLY A 13 18.20 57.37 -43.62
CA GLY A 13 17.82 56.72 -44.87
C GLY A 13 16.46 56.10 -44.71
N ALA A 14 15.43 56.70 -45.30
CA ALA A 14 14.09 56.15 -45.37
C ALA A 14 14.07 54.99 -46.37
N ALA A 15 13.66 53.82 -45.93
CA ALA A 15 13.34 52.70 -46.80
C ALA A 15 11.92 52.21 -46.55
N LEU A 16 11.10 52.23 -47.62
CA LEU A 16 9.76 51.68 -47.66
C LEU A 16 9.77 50.21 -47.25
N ALA A 17 9.00 49.83 -46.25
CA ALA A 17 8.70 48.44 -45.93
C ALA A 17 7.41 47.99 -46.64
N LEU A 18 7.54 47.13 -47.63
CA LEU A 18 6.41 46.33 -48.12
C LEU A 18 6.03 45.32 -47.03
N ALA A 19 4.84 45.44 -46.49
CA ALA A 19 4.26 44.44 -45.60
C ALA A 19 3.79 43.20 -46.43
N ALA A 20 4.63 42.16 -46.49
CA ALA A 20 4.18 40.84 -46.90
C ALA A 20 3.60 40.17 -45.64
N GLY A 21 2.27 40.08 -45.57
CA GLY A 21 1.55 39.30 -44.53
C GLY A 21 1.78 37.79 -44.69
N GLY A 22 2.83 37.28 -44.08
CA GLY A 22 3.02 35.84 -43.89
C GLY A 22 2.27 35.42 -42.64
N THR A 23 1.16 34.68 -42.81
CA THR A 23 0.53 33.95 -41.68
C THR A 23 1.52 32.88 -41.26
N ILE A 24 2.16 33.08 -40.10
CA ILE A 24 2.88 32.01 -39.41
C ILE A 24 1.81 31.05 -38.88
N ALA A 25 1.56 29.96 -39.61
CA ALA A 25 0.82 28.84 -39.04
C ALA A 25 1.62 28.36 -37.82
N ALA A 26 1.07 28.54 -36.63
CA ALA A 26 1.59 27.91 -35.43
C ALA A 26 1.53 26.38 -35.68
N VAL A 27 2.69 25.77 -35.88
CA VAL A 27 2.80 24.31 -35.88
C VAL A 27 2.47 23.90 -34.46
N ALA A 28 1.29 23.29 -34.26
CA ALA A 28 0.97 22.64 -33.01
C ALA A 28 2.09 21.64 -32.69
N PRO A 29 2.60 21.58 -31.47
CA PRO A 29 3.55 20.54 -31.11
C PRO A 29 2.95 19.18 -31.49
N PRO A 30 3.76 18.22 -31.95
CA PRO A 30 3.26 16.90 -32.24
C PRO A 30 2.57 16.38 -30.98
N ALA A 31 1.35 15.86 -31.14
CA ALA A 31 0.66 15.19 -30.05
C ALA A 31 1.60 14.07 -29.56
N SER A 32 1.96 14.12 -28.28
CA SER A 32 2.74 13.04 -27.65
C SER A 32 1.99 11.74 -27.90
N ALA A 33 2.69 10.72 -28.35
CA ALA A 33 2.10 9.41 -28.56
C ALA A 33 1.62 8.91 -27.18
N SER A 34 0.30 8.78 -26.96
CA SER A 34 -0.20 8.25 -25.69
C SER A 34 -0.05 6.74 -25.69
N THR A 35 0.44 6.18 -24.57
CA THR A 35 0.40 4.74 -24.34
C THR A 35 -1.06 4.32 -24.13
N SER A 36 -1.55 3.38 -24.95
CA SER A 36 -2.90 2.84 -24.76
C SER A 36 -2.84 1.57 -23.91
N ALA A 37 -3.65 1.48 -22.88
CA ALA A 37 -3.80 0.32 -22.03
C ALA A 37 -5.27 -0.07 -21.82
N THR A 38 -5.51 -1.37 -21.72
CA THR A 38 -6.78 -1.89 -21.19
C THR A 38 -6.49 -2.57 -19.85
N VAL A 39 -7.19 -2.14 -18.82
CA VAL A 39 -7.12 -2.72 -17.48
C VAL A 39 -8.45 -3.40 -17.17
N THR A 40 -8.40 -4.67 -16.78
CA THR A 40 -9.58 -5.41 -16.30
C THR A 40 -9.47 -5.63 -14.81
N VAL A 41 -10.49 -5.22 -14.07
CA VAL A 41 -10.64 -5.44 -12.62
C VAL A 41 -11.63 -6.58 -12.40
N ASN A 42 -11.23 -7.63 -11.71
CA ASN A 42 -12.10 -8.75 -11.37
C ASN A 42 -12.52 -8.69 -9.89
N ALA A 43 -13.57 -7.94 -9.61
CA ALA A 43 -14.10 -7.76 -8.25
C ALA A 43 -14.68 -9.03 -7.60
N ASN A 44 -14.81 -10.12 -8.36
CA ASN A 44 -15.22 -11.44 -7.87
C ASN A 44 -14.04 -12.34 -7.49
N GLN A 45 -12.81 -11.94 -7.81
CA GLN A 45 -11.60 -12.72 -7.52
C GLN A 45 -10.79 -12.01 -6.44
N ALA A 46 -11.07 -12.36 -5.19
CA ALA A 46 -10.25 -11.93 -4.06
C ALA A 46 -8.85 -12.56 -4.14
N LEU A 47 -7.84 -11.75 -3.88
CA LEU A 47 -6.43 -12.18 -3.73
C LEU A 47 -6.06 -12.28 -2.25
N ALA A 48 -6.28 -11.20 -1.51
CA ALA A 48 -5.96 -11.09 -0.10
C ALA A 48 -6.89 -10.06 0.58
N THR A 49 -6.82 -9.99 1.91
CA THR A 49 -7.36 -8.86 2.67
C THR A 49 -6.23 -7.88 2.93
N LEU A 50 -6.45 -6.59 2.77
CA LEU A 50 -5.48 -5.54 3.12
C LEU A 50 -5.13 -5.66 4.60
N PRO A 51 -3.86 -5.98 4.95
CA PRO A 51 -3.50 -6.26 6.34
C PRO A 51 -3.41 -4.97 7.16
N ALA A 52 -3.64 -5.07 8.46
CA ALA A 52 -3.44 -3.94 9.40
C ALA A 52 -1.96 -3.57 9.63
N THR A 53 -1.04 -4.35 9.09
CA THR A 53 0.41 -4.13 9.12
C THR A 53 0.99 -4.11 7.70
N GLY A 54 0.13 -3.95 6.69
CA GLY A 54 0.52 -4.09 5.29
C GLY A 54 1.49 -3.02 4.81
N THR A 55 1.33 -1.81 5.30
CA THR A 55 2.13 -0.65 4.90
C THR A 55 2.98 -0.21 6.09
N GLY A 56 4.23 -0.61 6.12
CA GLY A 56 5.12 -0.35 7.24
C GLY A 56 6.43 0.34 6.83
N VAL A 57 7.20 0.73 7.84
CA VAL A 57 8.50 1.39 7.66
C VAL A 57 9.46 1.01 8.79
N ASN A 58 10.75 1.01 8.52
CA ASN A 58 11.78 0.78 9.52
C ASN A 58 12.17 2.05 10.26
N PHE A 59 12.37 1.93 11.58
CA PHE A 59 13.04 2.90 12.42
C PHE A 59 14.35 2.33 12.93
N ALA A 60 15.42 3.12 12.83
CA ALA A 60 16.70 2.74 13.40
C ALA A 60 17.03 3.59 14.63
N VAL A 61 17.67 2.97 15.63
CA VAL A 61 18.07 3.66 16.87
C VAL A 61 19.13 4.75 16.67
N TYR A 62 19.71 4.88 15.49
CA TYR A 62 20.56 6.01 15.13
C TYR A 62 19.76 7.26 14.69
N ASP A 63 18.46 7.14 14.41
CA ASP A 63 17.60 8.26 14.04
C ASP A 63 17.06 9.00 15.28
N GLY A 64 17.72 10.06 15.70
CA GLY A 64 17.32 10.88 16.85
C GLY A 64 16.01 11.66 16.68
N THR A 65 15.35 11.53 15.53
CA THR A 65 14.06 12.23 15.26
C THR A 65 12.84 11.38 15.54
N LEU A 66 13.03 10.10 15.82
CA LEU A 66 12.02 9.07 16.02
C LEU A 66 10.84 9.54 16.90
N ALA A 67 11.10 10.21 18.02
CA ALA A 67 10.08 10.63 18.98
C ALA A 67 9.49 12.02 18.70
N THR A 68 9.68 12.59 17.51
CA THR A 68 9.20 13.94 17.21
C THR A 68 7.74 13.95 16.69
N PRO A 69 6.97 15.04 16.97
CA PRO A 69 5.63 15.19 16.40
C PRO A 69 5.60 15.19 14.87
N ALA A 70 6.68 15.63 14.21
CA ALA A 70 6.79 15.62 12.76
C ALA A 70 6.78 14.18 12.21
N VAL A 71 7.53 13.28 12.85
CA VAL A 71 7.55 11.84 12.50
C VAL A 71 6.20 11.20 12.77
N GLN A 72 5.57 11.47 13.93
CA GLN A 72 4.23 10.95 14.23
C GLN A 72 3.19 11.38 13.17
N SER A 73 3.26 12.64 12.74
CA SER A 73 2.40 13.16 11.67
C SER A 73 2.72 12.52 10.32
N ALA A 74 3.98 12.32 9.99
CA ALA A 74 4.39 11.68 8.74
C ALA A 74 3.89 10.23 8.67
N LEU A 75 3.99 9.46 9.75
CA LEU A 75 3.47 8.09 9.79
C LEU A 75 1.95 8.05 9.52
N SER A 76 1.17 8.86 10.24
CA SER A 76 -0.28 8.85 10.08
C SER A 76 -0.73 9.44 8.74
N THR A 77 -0.07 10.47 8.21
CA THR A 77 -0.39 11.05 6.90
C THR A 77 -0.02 10.11 5.76
N GLY A 78 1.15 9.46 5.87
CA GLY A 78 1.63 8.49 4.88
C GLY A 78 0.85 7.18 4.85
N GLY A 79 -0.04 6.93 5.83
CA GLY A 79 -0.73 5.65 5.96
C GLY A 79 0.24 4.52 6.30
N LEU A 80 1.26 4.82 7.12
CA LEU A 80 2.25 3.85 7.56
C LEU A 80 1.72 3.15 8.82
N ASP A 81 1.12 1.98 8.62
CA ASP A 81 0.35 1.24 9.63
C ASP A 81 1.23 0.36 10.53
N ALA A 82 2.49 0.15 10.17
CA ALA A 82 3.45 -0.63 10.96
C ALA A 82 4.80 0.09 11.05
N VAL A 83 5.51 -0.14 12.14
CA VAL A 83 6.86 0.39 12.34
C VAL A 83 7.75 -0.70 12.92
N ARG A 84 8.85 -1.02 12.23
CA ARG A 84 9.85 -1.99 12.68
C ARG A 84 11.00 -1.31 13.41
N TYR A 85 11.51 -1.93 14.47
CA TYR A 85 12.52 -1.40 15.40
C TYR A 85 13.37 -2.55 15.97
N PRO A 86 14.66 -2.37 16.27
CA PRO A 86 15.45 -1.13 16.40
C PRO A 86 16.28 -0.75 15.16
N GLY A 87 16.09 -1.44 14.03
CA GLY A 87 16.68 -1.09 12.75
C GLY A 87 17.82 -2.01 12.30
N GLY A 88 17.54 -2.87 11.32
CA GLY A 88 18.51 -3.66 10.55
C GLY A 88 19.55 -4.39 11.43
N SER A 89 20.80 -4.36 10.97
CA SER A 89 21.95 -4.98 11.67
C SER A 89 22.18 -4.48 13.09
N TYR A 90 21.72 -3.26 13.42
CA TYR A 90 21.77 -2.76 14.81
C TYR A 90 21.00 -3.68 15.78
N ALA A 91 19.95 -4.35 15.32
CA ALA A 91 19.14 -5.23 16.15
C ALA A 91 19.97 -6.36 16.80
N ASP A 92 20.99 -6.85 16.11
CA ASP A 92 21.81 -7.98 16.57
C ASP A 92 22.88 -7.63 17.63
N GLY A 93 23.05 -6.33 17.88
CA GLY A 93 23.87 -5.82 18.99
C GLY A 93 23.09 -4.96 19.99
N TYR A 94 21.80 -4.71 19.77
CA TYR A 94 21.03 -3.77 20.55
C TYR A 94 20.49 -4.35 21.85
N HIS A 95 20.77 -3.67 22.97
CA HIS A 95 20.28 -4.00 24.30
C HIS A 95 19.19 -3.00 24.74
N TRP A 96 17.95 -3.41 24.69
CA TRP A 96 16.78 -2.56 24.92
C TRP A 96 16.71 -1.92 26.29
N GLN A 97 17.24 -2.59 27.33
CA GLN A 97 17.22 -2.10 28.71
C GLN A 97 18.16 -0.89 28.93
N THR A 98 19.27 -0.87 28.24
CA THR A 98 20.32 0.15 28.36
C THR A 98 20.30 1.16 27.23
N ASN A 99 19.55 0.88 26.16
CA ASN A 99 19.54 1.65 24.92
C ASN A 99 20.97 1.80 24.36
N THR A 100 21.69 0.66 24.23
CA THR A 100 23.08 0.60 23.74
C THR A 100 23.21 -0.49 22.70
N GLU A 101 24.26 -0.37 21.87
CA GLU A 101 24.63 -1.34 20.85
C GLU A 101 26.08 -1.81 21.12
N ASP A 102 26.30 -3.13 21.10
CA ASP A 102 27.59 -3.77 21.49
C ASP A 102 28.71 -3.52 20.49
N GLY A 103 28.41 -3.34 19.20
CA GLY A 103 29.39 -3.04 18.15
C GLY A 103 30.02 -1.66 18.25
N GLY A 104 29.52 -0.81 19.18
CA GLY A 104 29.93 0.59 19.33
C GLY A 104 29.28 1.50 18.32
N GLY A 105 28.19 1.06 17.68
CA GLY A 105 27.35 1.87 16.82
C GLY A 105 26.70 3.03 17.57
N PHE A 106 26.45 4.12 16.86
CA PHE A 106 25.83 5.31 17.45
C PHE A 106 24.35 5.05 17.73
N VAL A 107 23.94 5.15 19.00
CA VAL A 107 22.54 5.16 19.42
C VAL A 107 22.16 6.59 19.78
N ALA A 108 21.19 7.14 19.08
CA ALA A 108 20.75 8.51 19.28
C ALA A 108 19.97 8.68 20.59
N PRO A 109 19.98 9.87 21.20
CA PRO A 109 19.08 10.19 22.31
C PRO A 109 17.60 10.10 21.88
N ASN A 110 16.73 9.73 22.83
CA ASN A 110 15.26 9.65 22.64
C ASN A 110 14.85 8.58 21.60
N THR A 111 15.60 7.47 21.57
CA THR A 111 15.30 6.32 20.70
C THR A 111 15.11 5.03 21.49
N ASN A 112 14.96 5.11 22.80
CA ASN A 112 14.68 3.93 23.60
C ASN A 112 13.29 3.34 23.28
N PHE A 113 13.04 2.15 23.81
CA PHE A 113 11.82 1.42 23.51
C PHE A 113 10.52 2.18 23.89
N ASP A 114 10.53 2.94 24.99
CA ASP A 114 9.35 3.74 25.40
C ASP A 114 9.13 4.94 24.44
N ASP A 115 10.19 5.57 23.96
CA ASP A 115 10.12 6.65 22.96
C ASP A 115 9.54 6.11 21.64
N TYR A 116 10.03 4.96 21.18
CA TYR A 116 9.50 4.26 20.02
C TYR A 116 8.02 3.93 20.19
N MET A 117 7.63 3.26 21.27
CA MET A 117 6.23 2.91 21.52
C MET A 117 5.33 4.13 21.67
N GLY A 118 5.86 5.24 22.21
CA GLY A 118 5.17 6.52 22.25
C GLY A 118 4.81 7.01 20.85
N THR A 119 5.75 6.95 19.92
CA THR A 119 5.56 7.34 18.51
C THR A 119 4.59 6.42 17.77
N VAL A 120 4.80 5.11 17.86
CA VAL A 120 3.93 4.10 17.23
C VAL A 120 2.47 4.29 17.64
N ARG A 121 2.23 4.44 18.93
CA ARG A 121 0.88 4.64 19.48
C ARG A 121 0.27 5.97 19.10
N ALA A 122 1.06 7.05 19.08
CA ALA A 122 0.58 8.36 18.65
C ALA A 122 0.19 8.39 17.16
N ALA A 123 0.88 7.61 16.34
CA ALA A 123 0.57 7.46 14.91
C ALA A 123 -0.60 6.46 14.66
N GLY A 124 -1.00 5.67 15.65
CA GLY A 124 -2.00 4.60 15.48
C GLY A 124 -1.46 3.35 14.78
N ALA A 125 -0.13 3.24 14.66
CA ALA A 125 0.54 2.13 13.98
C ALA A 125 0.71 0.89 14.88
N GLN A 126 1.13 -0.23 14.27
CA GLN A 126 1.50 -1.47 14.94
C GLN A 126 3.03 -1.53 15.13
N ALA A 127 3.46 -2.11 16.24
CA ALA A 127 4.88 -2.35 16.50
C ALA A 127 5.33 -3.71 15.96
N ILE A 128 6.49 -3.73 15.30
CA ILE A 128 7.24 -4.93 14.95
C ILE A 128 8.62 -4.79 15.59
N VAL A 129 9.03 -5.75 16.39
CA VAL A 129 10.25 -5.64 17.19
C VAL A 129 11.21 -6.78 16.88
N THR A 130 12.46 -6.44 16.55
CA THR A 130 13.51 -7.41 16.34
C THR A 130 14.32 -7.58 17.62
N ALA A 131 14.26 -8.77 18.20
CA ALA A 131 15.04 -9.13 19.39
C ALA A 131 16.48 -9.47 18.99
N ASN A 132 17.43 -9.02 19.80
CA ASN A 132 18.84 -9.25 19.60
C ASN A 132 19.17 -10.76 19.62
N TYR A 133 19.61 -11.28 18.48
CA TYR A 133 20.13 -12.63 18.35
C TYR A 133 21.67 -12.65 18.45
N GLY A 134 22.35 -11.70 17.84
CA GLY A 134 23.81 -11.73 17.66
C GLY A 134 24.59 -11.74 18.97
N SER A 135 24.19 -10.90 19.94
CA SER A 135 24.85 -10.82 21.27
C SER A 135 23.86 -10.99 22.43
N GLY A 136 22.56 -11.01 22.15
CA GLY A 136 21.50 -11.14 23.16
C GLY A 136 21.25 -12.56 23.63
N THR A 137 20.21 -12.72 24.43
CA THR A 137 19.81 -14.03 25.00
C THR A 137 18.31 -14.22 24.96
N PRO A 138 17.82 -15.49 24.97
CA PRO A 138 16.39 -15.78 25.12
C PRO A 138 15.76 -15.14 26.36
N GLN A 139 16.53 -15.00 27.46
CA GLN A 139 16.08 -14.38 28.70
C GLN A 139 15.92 -12.86 28.57
N GLU A 140 16.80 -12.20 27.84
CA GLU A 140 16.69 -10.77 27.53
C GLU A 140 15.48 -10.50 26.65
N ALA A 141 15.26 -11.28 25.61
CA ALA A 141 14.07 -11.19 24.77
C ALA A 141 12.78 -11.44 25.54
N ALA A 142 12.75 -12.43 26.42
CA ALA A 142 11.61 -12.69 27.32
C ALA A 142 11.37 -11.55 28.30
N ALA A 143 12.45 -10.94 28.84
CA ALA A 143 12.33 -9.75 29.69
C ALA A 143 11.78 -8.54 28.93
N TRP A 144 12.09 -8.42 27.62
CA TRP A 144 11.52 -7.36 26.77
C TRP A 144 10.01 -7.56 26.56
N VAL A 145 9.57 -8.79 26.27
CA VAL A 145 8.13 -9.14 26.21
C VAL A 145 7.44 -8.85 27.54
N GLN A 146 8.06 -9.23 28.67
CA GLN A 146 7.53 -8.96 30.02
C GLN A 146 7.37 -7.45 30.26
N TYR A 147 8.37 -6.66 29.91
CA TYR A 147 8.32 -5.21 30.03
C TYR A 147 7.23 -4.61 29.15
N SER A 148 7.26 -4.96 27.86
CA SER A 148 6.35 -4.44 26.84
C SER A 148 4.89 -4.78 27.16
N ASN A 149 4.57 -6.06 27.27
CA ASN A 149 3.18 -6.52 27.22
C ASN A 149 2.56 -6.63 28.62
N VAL A 150 3.34 -7.03 29.63
CA VAL A 150 2.83 -7.22 31.00
C VAL A 150 3.00 -5.97 31.84
N THR A 151 4.20 -5.34 31.82
CA THR A 151 4.48 -4.19 32.70
C THR A 151 3.88 -2.90 32.14
N LYS A 152 4.09 -2.64 30.85
CA LYS A 152 3.62 -1.41 30.18
C LYS A 152 2.26 -1.55 29.50
N GLY A 153 1.85 -2.78 29.18
CA GLY A 153 0.61 -3.04 28.46
C GLY A 153 0.62 -2.50 27.02
N TYR A 154 1.78 -2.48 26.39
CA TYR A 154 1.91 -2.00 25.00
C TYR A 154 1.30 -2.95 23.99
N GLY A 155 1.28 -4.26 24.28
CA GLY A 155 0.61 -5.26 23.45
C GLY A 155 1.34 -5.52 22.13
N VAL A 156 2.68 -5.44 22.13
CA VAL A 156 3.48 -5.76 20.93
C VAL A 156 3.26 -7.21 20.54
N LYS A 157 2.75 -7.38 19.34
CA LYS A 157 2.32 -8.70 18.85
C LYS A 157 3.41 -9.42 18.06
N TYR A 158 4.16 -8.69 17.23
CA TYR A 158 5.10 -9.29 16.27
C TYR A 158 6.55 -9.11 16.73
N TRP A 159 7.26 -10.23 16.79
CA TRP A 159 8.65 -10.29 17.25
C TRP A 159 9.50 -11.08 16.26
N GLU A 160 10.57 -10.49 15.81
CA GLU A 160 11.59 -11.11 14.97
C GLU A 160 12.76 -11.58 15.85
N ILE A 161 13.46 -12.62 15.44
CA ILE A 161 14.66 -13.09 16.15
C ILE A 161 15.87 -12.92 15.26
N GLY A 162 16.61 -11.84 15.54
CA GLY A 162 17.78 -11.41 14.74
C GLY A 162 17.41 -10.73 13.42
N ASN A 163 18.41 -10.13 12.80
CA ASN A 163 18.35 -9.51 11.47
C ASN A 163 19.32 -10.26 10.56
N GLU A 164 18.91 -10.62 9.35
CA GLU A 164 19.75 -11.18 8.27
C GLU A 164 20.88 -12.15 8.74
N GLN A 165 20.61 -12.99 9.72
CA GLN A 165 21.62 -13.85 10.35
C GLN A 165 22.37 -14.77 9.38
N TYR A 166 21.91 -14.95 8.17
CA TYR A 166 22.65 -15.56 7.08
C TYR A 166 23.84 -14.71 6.59
N GLY A 167 23.90 -13.41 6.96
CA GLY A 167 25.01 -12.49 6.69
C GLY A 167 26.18 -12.57 7.69
N ASN A 168 26.33 -13.66 8.44
CA ASN A 168 27.26 -13.82 9.54
C ASN A 168 28.68 -14.28 9.15
N GLY A 169 28.97 -14.45 7.86
CA GLY A 169 30.27 -14.85 7.31
C GLY A 169 30.34 -16.28 6.77
N GLU A 170 29.34 -17.12 7.03
CA GLU A 170 29.37 -18.52 6.61
C GLU A 170 28.63 -18.78 5.29
N TYR A 171 27.76 -17.85 4.87
CA TYR A 171 26.92 -17.96 3.66
C TYR A 171 27.38 -16.99 2.55
N GLY A 172 28.69 -16.75 2.45
CA GLY A 172 29.30 -16.00 1.35
C GLY A 172 29.51 -14.51 1.61
N ALA A 173 28.95 -13.96 2.69
CA ALA A 173 29.15 -12.56 3.08
C ALA A 173 29.07 -12.37 4.58
N LYS A 174 29.63 -11.23 5.06
CA LYS A 174 29.67 -10.88 6.46
C LYS A 174 29.31 -9.41 6.64
N TRP A 175 28.06 -9.17 7.03
CA TRP A 175 27.57 -7.84 7.42
C TRP A 175 26.84 -7.88 8.77
N GLU A 176 26.51 -9.07 9.29
CA GLU A 176 25.86 -9.23 10.60
C GLU A 176 26.85 -9.62 11.69
N GLY A 177 26.62 -9.09 12.90
CA GLY A 177 27.28 -9.48 14.12
C GLY A 177 26.66 -10.74 14.72
N ASP A 178 27.50 -11.73 15.04
CA ASP A 178 27.07 -12.96 15.73
C ASP A 178 28.17 -13.42 16.68
N ASN A 179 27.89 -13.45 17.98
CA ASN A 179 28.80 -13.84 19.04
C ASN A 179 28.73 -15.34 19.39
N HIS A 180 27.87 -16.09 18.70
CA HIS A 180 27.79 -17.54 18.92
C HIS A 180 29.06 -18.26 18.42
N SER A 181 29.37 -19.39 19.02
CA SER A 181 30.53 -20.19 18.64
C SER A 181 30.36 -20.92 17.29
N SER A 182 29.17 -21.07 16.80
CA SER A 182 28.80 -21.59 15.49
C SER A 182 27.73 -20.71 14.90
N HIS A 183 27.91 -20.34 13.65
CA HIS A 183 27.02 -19.44 12.89
C HIS A 183 26.17 -20.20 11.86
N SER A 184 26.05 -21.54 11.99
CA SER A 184 25.30 -22.37 11.07
C SER A 184 23.79 -22.14 11.21
N ALA A 185 23.03 -22.38 10.12
CA ALA A 185 21.58 -22.36 10.13
C ALA A 185 20.98 -23.31 11.17
N THR A 186 21.65 -24.45 11.40
CA THR A 186 21.28 -25.41 12.46
C THR A 186 21.39 -24.77 13.85
N THR A 187 22.48 -24.02 14.13
CA THR A 187 22.68 -23.32 15.40
C THR A 187 21.62 -22.23 15.57
N TYR A 188 21.41 -21.40 14.54
CA TYR A 188 20.39 -20.35 14.55
C TYR A 188 18.99 -20.94 14.86
N ALA A 189 18.57 -21.97 14.13
CA ALA A 189 17.25 -22.58 14.30
C ALA A 189 17.07 -23.24 15.68
N THR A 190 18.14 -23.85 16.22
CA THR A 190 18.12 -24.46 17.56
C THR A 190 17.97 -23.41 18.65
N ASN A 191 18.69 -22.28 18.54
CA ASN A 191 18.60 -21.15 19.46
C ASN A 191 17.23 -20.46 19.32
N LEU A 192 16.72 -20.27 18.11
CA LEU A 192 15.39 -19.73 17.86
C LEU A 192 14.30 -20.44 18.66
N LEU A 193 14.34 -21.78 18.76
CA LEU A 193 13.40 -22.53 19.57
C LEU A 193 13.48 -22.16 21.07
N GLN A 194 14.65 -21.78 21.56
CA GLN A 194 14.83 -21.31 22.95
C GLN A 194 14.22 -19.90 23.13
N TYR A 195 14.40 -18.99 22.16
CA TYR A 195 13.74 -17.67 22.15
C TYR A 195 12.23 -17.84 22.13
N ILE A 196 11.66 -18.65 21.22
CA ILE A 196 10.24 -18.92 21.15
C ILE A 196 9.71 -19.43 22.49
N SER A 197 10.39 -20.41 23.09
CA SER A 197 10.00 -20.98 24.38
C SER A 197 10.00 -19.95 25.52
N ALA A 198 11.08 -19.17 25.62
CA ALA A 198 11.24 -18.20 26.69
C ALA A 198 10.23 -17.02 26.57
N MET A 199 10.08 -16.48 25.37
CA MET A 199 9.20 -15.33 25.11
C MET A 199 7.71 -15.70 25.23
N LYS A 200 7.29 -16.86 24.65
CA LYS A 200 5.90 -17.34 24.76
C LYS A 200 5.53 -17.87 26.14
N ALA A 201 6.50 -18.18 26.99
CA ALA A 201 6.23 -18.46 28.42
C ALA A 201 5.77 -17.19 29.17
N VAL A 202 6.15 -16.01 28.71
CA VAL A 202 5.72 -14.72 29.24
C VAL A 202 4.37 -14.29 28.66
N ASP A 203 4.25 -14.31 27.34
CA ASP A 203 3.02 -13.96 26.65
C ASP A 203 2.80 -14.95 25.48
N PRO A 204 1.90 -15.93 25.61
CA PRO A 204 1.65 -16.92 24.57
C PRO A 204 0.92 -16.35 23.33
N SER A 205 0.43 -15.11 23.39
CA SER A 205 -0.31 -14.47 22.29
C SER A 205 0.59 -13.82 21.25
N ILE A 206 1.87 -13.61 21.55
CA ILE A 206 2.82 -13.00 20.61
C ILE A 206 3.11 -13.92 19.42
N LYS A 207 3.50 -13.31 18.33
CA LYS A 207 3.88 -13.95 17.08
C LYS A 207 5.38 -13.82 16.89
N ILE A 208 6.05 -14.93 16.60
CA ILE A 208 7.52 -14.96 16.48
C ILE A 208 7.91 -15.54 15.13
N GLY A 209 8.84 -14.83 14.44
CA GLY A 209 9.35 -15.21 13.12
C GLY A 209 10.88 -15.28 13.05
N PRO A 210 11.44 -16.27 12.33
CA PRO A 210 12.83 -16.33 11.94
C PRO A 210 13.13 -15.54 10.69
N VAL A 211 14.39 -15.14 10.51
CA VAL A 211 14.90 -14.63 9.24
C VAL A 211 15.18 -15.77 8.27
N LEU A 212 14.77 -15.58 7.01
CA LEU A 212 15.07 -16.44 5.87
C LEU A 212 15.82 -15.67 4.80
N THR A 213 16.56 -16.37 3.95
CA THR A 213 17.07 -15.79 2.71
C THR A 213 15.91 -15.57 1.73
N THR A 214 16.02 -14.53 0.94
CA THR A 214 15.01 -14.24 -0.10
C THR A 214 15.19 -15.20 -1.27
N PRO A 215 14.19 -16.01 -1.60
CA PRO A 215 14.28 -16.99 -2.67
C PRO A 215 14.79 -16.41 -3.99
N ALA A 216 15.73 -17.10 -4.63
CA ALA A 216 16.41 -16.72 -5.86
C ALA A 216 17.28 -15.44 -5.77
N SER A 217 17.45 -14.87 -4.59
CA SER A 217 18.37 -13.75 -4.33
C SER A 217 19.56 -14.23 -3.51
N TRP A 218 20.76 -13.79 -3.88
CA TRP A 218 21.94 -14.13 -3.08
C TRP A 218 21.76 -13.66 -1.63
N PRO A 219 22.09 -14.47 -0.57
CA PRO A 219 22.82 -15.75 -0.61
C PRO A 219 21.92 -17.01 -0.60
N ASP A 220 20.72 -16.95 -1.14
CA ASP A 220 19.81 -18.12 -1.19
C ASP A 220 20.49 -19.35 -1.86
N GLY A 221 20.15 -20.54 -1.37
CA GLY A 221 20.69 -21.80 -1.87
C GLY A 221 22.12 -22.11 -1.43
N ILE A 222 22.80 -21.23 -0.66
CA ILE A 222 24.14 -21.51 -0.14
C ILE A 222 24.03 -22.41 1.09
N VAL A 223 24.79 -23.50 1.08
CA VAL A 223 24.92 -24.44 2.22
C VAL A 223 26.13 -24.02 3.05
N GLY A 224 25.90 -23.66 4.30
CA GLY A 224 26.95 -23.27 5.23
C GLY A 224 27.72 -24.44 5.83
N PRO A 225 28.90 -24.19 6.45
CA PRO A 225 29.68 -25.23 7.10
C PRO A 225 28.89 -25.95 8.20
N GLY A 226 28.83 -27.27 8.08
CA GLY A 226 28.14 -28.14 9.06
C GLY A 226 26.66 -28.37 8.81
N ASP A 227 26.06 -27.67 7.87
CA ASP A 227 24.67 -27.90 7.41
C ASP A 227 24.65 -28.89 6.25
N THR A 228 23.50 -29.53 6.04
CA THR A 228 23.26 -30.46 4.92
C THR A 228 22.37 -29.85 3.83
N GLN A 229 21.74 -28.73 4.12
CA GLN A 229 20.83 -27.97 3.25
C GLN A 229 21.17 -26.48 3.38
N ASP A 230 20.63 -25.66 2.49
CA ASP A 230 20.72 -24.22 2.60
C ASP A 230 20.01 -23.68 3.84
N TRP A 231 20.15 -22.34 4.04
CA TRP A 231 19.60 -21.64 5.19
C TRP A 231 18.10 -21.89 5.38
N ASN A 232 17.27 -21.67 4.34
CA ASN A 232 15.83 -21.75 4.45
C ASN A 232 15.35 -23.17 4.78
N HIS A 233 15.87 -24.16 4.07
CA HIS A 233 15.54 -25.56 4.31
C HIS A 233 15.97 -26.03 5.69
N THR A 234 17.15 -25.63 6.15
CA THR A 234 17.68 -26.00 7.47
C THR A 234 16.84 -25.36 8.58
N VAL A 235 16.61 -24.03 8.53
CA VAL A 235 15.83 -23.31 9.55
C VAL A 235 14.42 -23.86 9.66
N LEU A 236 13.74 -24.01 8.52
CA LEU A 236 12.35 -24.48 8.52
C LEU A 236 12.21 -25.95 8.89
N SER A 237 13.18 -26.81 8.55
CA SER A 237 13.13 -28.23 8.96
C SER A 237 13.20 -28.40 10.48
N ILE A 238 13.86 -27.49 11.19
CA ILE A 238 14.03 -27.53 12.65
C ILE A 238 12.90 -26.76 13.36
N ALA A 239 12.58 -25.55 12.90
CA ALA A 239 11.70 -24.63 13.63
C ALA A 239 10.31 -24.45 13.00
N GLY A 240 10.08 -24.85 11.75
CA GLY A 240 8.90 -24.52 10.96
C GLY A 240 7.55 -24.81 11.63
N SER A 241 7.48 -25.89 12.43
CA SER A 241 6.24 -26.23 13.16
C SER A 241 5.95 -25.37 14.38
N LYS A 242 6.86 -24.47 14.77
CA LYS A 242 6.81 -23.66 16.00
C LYS A 242 6.74 -22.15 15.77
N ILE A 243 7.00 -21.70 14.54
CA ILE A 243 7.00 -20.28 14.16
C ILE A 243 5.58 -19.82 13.82
N ASP A 244 5.37 -18.50 13.86
CA ASP A 244 4.10 -17.86 13.50
C ASP A 244 4.18 -17.15 12.14
N PHE A 245 5.37 -16.77 11.70
CA PHE A 245 5.62 -16.17 10.38
C PHE A 245 7.08 -16.38 9.98
N VAL A 246 7.42 -16.05 8.75
CA VAL A 246 8.79 -16.00 8.22
C VAL A 246 9.11 -14.60 7.75
N ILE A 247 10.39 -14.24 7.75
CA ILE A 247 10.89 -12.91 7.40
C ILE A 247 11.83 -13.02 6.21
N VAL A 248 11.63 -12.16 5.21
CA VAL A 248 12.55 -11.96 4.08
C VAL A 248 12.73 -10.47 3.81
N HIS A 249 13.84 -10.11 3.15
CA HIS A 249 14.14 -8.75 2.70
C HIS A 249 14.27 -8.72 1.19
N THR A 250 13.77 -7.65 0.54
CA THR A 250 13.83 -7.54 -0.92
C THR A 250 14.42 -6.20 -1.36
N TYR A 251 15.55 -6.30 -2.05
CA TYR A 251 16.29 -5.17 -2.62
C TYR A 251 16.66 -5.48 -4.08
N PRO A 252 15.70 -5.40 -5.03
CA PRO A 252 15.98 -5.75 -6.39
C PRO A 252 17.01 -4.80 -7.01
N SER A 253 18.06 -5.37 -7.57
CA SER A 253 19.00 -4.62 -8.41
C SER A 253 18.37 -4.31 -9.76
N SER A 254 18.71 -3.16 -10.34
CA SER A 254 18.19 -2.74 -11.63
C SER A 254 19.28 -2.13 -12.51
N THR A 255 19.13 -2.28 -13.82
CA THR A 255 20.04 -1.75 -14.84
C THR A 255 19.48 -0.50 -15.53
N SER A 256 18.22 -0.18 -15.29
CA SER A 256 17.50 1.00 -15.79
C SER A 256 16.23 1.24 -14.97
N GLU A 257 15.65 2.42 -15.12
CA GLU A 257 14.35 2.75 -14.51
C GLU A 257 13.25 1.76 -14.94
N ALA A 258 13.18 1.45 -16.23
CA ALA A 258 12.19 0.48 -16.74
C ALA A 258 12.42 -0.93 -16.18
N ASP A 259 13.66 -1.33 -15.96
CA ASP A 259 14.00 -2.60 -15.30
C ASP A 259 13.55 -2.60 -13.84
N LEU A 260 13.81 -1.51 -13.08
CA LEU A 260 13.32 -1.36 -11.71
C LEU A 260 11.79 -1.49 -11.65
N LEU A 261 11.09 -0.71 -12.48
CA LEU A 261 9.64 -0.67 -12.49
C LEU A 261 8.97 -1.98 -12.96
N GLY A 262 9.74 -2.88 -13.58
CA GLY A 262 9.28 -4.23 -13.90
C GLY A 262 9.46 -5.28 -12.80
N LYS A 263 10.27 -4.98 -11.76
CA LYS A 263 10.65 -5.97 -10.74
C LYS A 263 9.48 -6.50 -9.90
N PRO A 264 8.52 -5.68 -9.44
CA PRO A 264 7.43 -6.19 -8.62
C PRO A 264 6.72 -7.37 -9.29
N GLN A 265 6.24 -7.21 -10.51
CA GLN A 265 5.52 -8.27 -11.24
C GLN A 265 6.44 -9.42 -11.69
N ALA A 266 7.73 -9.17 -11.90
CA ALA A 266 8.66 -10.20 -12.38
C ALA A 266 9.16 -11.11 -11.25
N LEU A 267 9.40 -10.58 -10.05
CA LEU A 267 10.08 -11.31 -8.98
C LEU A 267 9.14 -11.77 -7.86
N VAL A 268 8.23 -10.90 -7.42
CA VAL A 268 7.41 -11.16 -6.23
C VAL A 268 6.56 -12.44 -6.33
N PRO A 269 5.82 -12.71 -7.43
CA PRO A 269 4.98 -13.92 -7.47
C PRO A 269 5.77 -15.21 -7.29
N SER A 270 6.96 -15.31 -7.91
CA SER A 270 7.82 -16.50 -7.80
C SER A 270 8.42 -16.63 -6.40
N MET A 271 8.91 -15.53 -5.84
CA MET A 271 9.47 -15.48 -4.49
C MET A 271 8.44 -15.94 -3.44
N MET A 272 7.25 -15.35 -3.47
CA MET A 272 6.16 -15.66 -2.53
C MET A 272 5.66 -17.09 -2.70
N SER A 273 5.53 -17.58 -3.94
CA SER A 273 5.17 -18.99 -4.22
C SER A 273 6.19 -19.96 -3.64
N THR A 274 7.49 -19.66 -3.71
CA THR A 274 8.55 -20.47 -3.12
C THR A 274 8.45 -20.48 -1.59
N LEU A 275 8.24 -19.31 -0.95
CA LEU A 275 8.06 -19.22 0.51
C LEU A 275 6.84 -20.02 0.98
N HIS A 276 5.70 -19.90 0.31
CA HIS A 276 4.51 -20.71 0.61
C HIS A 276 4.78 -22.21 0.47
N SER A 277 5.56 -22.61 -0.54
CA SER A 277 5.93 -24.00 -0.74
C SER A 277 6.81 -24.54 0.39
N LEU A 278 7.80 -23.75 0.83
CA LEU A 278 8.67 -24.08 1.96
C LEU A 278 7.87 -24.18 3.28
N ILE A 279 6.99 -23.23 3.54
CA ILE A 279 6.09 -23.24 4.70
C ILE A 279 5.24 -24.53 4.69
N ASN A 280 4.61 -24.84 3.57
CA ASN A 280 3.78 -26.05 3.44
C ASN A 280 4.59 -27.34 3.64
N GLN A 281 5.85 -27.35 3.20
CA GLN A 281 6.73 -28.51 3.35
C GLN A 281 7.13 -28.76 4.80
N TYR A 282 7.42 -27.71 5.58
CA TYR A 282 8.09 -27.83 6.86
C TYR A 282 7.23 -27.50 8.09
N ALA A 283 6.20 -26.67 7.95
CA ALA A 283 5.39 -26.27 9.10
C ALA A 283 4.31 -27.30 9.50
N GLY A 284 4.10 -28.35 8.70
CA GLY A 284 3.16 -29.41 9.00
C GLY A 284 1.72 -28.90 9.18
N ALA A 285 1.05 -29.28 10.25
CA ALA A 285 -0.30 -28.83 10.55
C ALA A 285 -0.39 -27.32 10.86
N ASN A 286 0.74 -26.66 11.14
CA ASN A 286 0.81 -25.23 11.40
C ASN A 286 0.88 -24.37 10.12
N ALA A 287 1.15 -24.96 8.96
CA ALA A 287 1.38 -24.23 7.71
C ALA A 287 0.30 -23.18 7.38
N PRO A 288 -1.00 -23.42 7.55
CA PRO A 288 -2.03 -22.42 7.28
C PRO A 288 -1.98 -21.17 8.20
N ASN A 289 -1.24 -21.25 9.31
CA ASN A 289 -1.14 -20.17 10.31
C ASN A 289 0.17 -19.39 10.21
N VAL A 290 1.11 -19.83 9.37
CA VAL A 290 2.41 -19.19 9.20
C VAL A 290 2.30 -18.10 8.14
N GLY A 291 2.47 -16.84 8.57
CA GLY A 291 2.46 -15.68 7.68
C GLY A 291 3.82 -15.44 7.02
N ILE A 292 3.84 -14.51 6.06
CA ILE A 292 5.07 -13.99 5.43
C ILE A 292 5.14 -12.49 5.68
N ALA A 293 6.25 -12.04 6.26
CA ALA A 293 6.59 -10.63 6.44
C ALA A 293 7.79 -10.28 5.56
N VAL A 294 7.72 -9.15 4.88
CA VAL A 294 8.84 -8.56 4.14
C VAL A 294 9.28 -7.33 4.91
N THR A 295 10.15 -7.52 5.89
CA THR A 295 10.43 -6.48 6.89
C THR A 295 11.53 -5.51 6.48
N GLU A 296 12.06 -5.69 5.27
CA GLU A 296 12.81 -4.67 4.55
C GLU A 296 12.52 -4.78 3.05
N ALA A 297 12.13 -3.67 2.46
CA ALA A 297 11.94 -3.52 1.02
C ALA A 297 12.44 -2.14 0.58
N ASN A 298 13.21 -2.06 -0.49
CA ASN A 298 13.55 -0.83 -1.19
C ASN A 298 14.23 -1.13 -2.52
N ALA A 299 14.36 -0.11 -3.39
CA ALA A 299 15.20 -0.18 -4.57
C ALA A 299 16.69 0.00 -4.21
N THR A 300 17.60 -0.60 -4.99
CA THR A 300 19.04 -0.35 -4.86
C THR A 300 19.52 0.87 -5.65
N SER A 301 18.65 1.44 -6.49
CA SER A 301 18.94 2.59 -7.38
C SER A 301 17.70 3.46 -7.51
N TYR A 302 17.86 4.73 -7.88
CA TYR A 302 16.78 5.71 -8.10
C TYR A 302 15.98 6.06 -6.84
N ARG A 303 16.58 5.93 -5.67
CA ARG A 303 15.92 5.88 -4.36
C ARG A 303 15.08 7.11 -4.03
N ASP A 304 15.58 8.31 -4.39
CA ASP A 304 14.97 9.59 -4.01
C ASP A 304 14.27 10.27 -5.20
N THR A 305 13.96 9.50 -6.24
CA THR A 305 13.47 10.03 -7.51
C THR A 305 12.15 9.40 -7.94
N ALA A 306 11.53 9.96 -8.99
CA ALA A 306 10.22 9.55 -9.47
C ALA A 306 10.06 8.03 -9.69
N PRO A 307 11.04 7.30 -10.27
CA PRO A 307 10.93 5.84 -10.38
C PRO A 307 10.63 5.14 -9.06
N ASN A 308 11.26 5.55 -7.94
CA ASN A 308 10.99 4.92 -6.65
C ASN A 308 9.61 5.29 -6.09
N GLY A 309 9.09 6.47 -6.45
CA GLY A 309 7.72 6.87 -6.13
C GLY A 309 6.65 6.02 -6.83
N LEU A 310 7.01 5.37 -7.95
CA LEU A 310 6.15 4.41 -8.65
C LEU A 310 6.41 2.98 -8.18
N PHE A 311 7.67 2.63 -7.93
CA PHE A 311 8.08 1.31 -7.47
C PHE A 311 7.50 0.99 -6.09
N ALA A 312 7.55 1.92 -5.15
CA ALA A 312 7.10 1.68 -3.78
C ALA A 312 5.64 1.17 -3.70
N PRO A 313 4.62 1.86 -4.20
CA PRO A 313 3.24 1.36 -4.12
C PRO A 313 3.03 0.07 -4.91
N ASP A 314 3.73 -0.12 -6.03
CA ASP A 314 3.65 -1.33 -6.85
C ASP A 314 4.25 -2.54 -6.13
N GLU A 315 5.37 -2.37 -5.42
CA GLU A 315 6.02 -3.41 -4.62
C GLU A 315 5.18 -3.79 -3.40
N TYR A 316 4.73 -2.82 -2.60
CA TYR A 316 3.85 -3.07 -1.44
C TYR A 316 2.60 -3.86 -1.82
N LEU A 317 1.89 -3.38 -2.84
CA LEU A 317 0.62 -4.00 -3.24
C LEU A 317 0.85 -5.38 -3.87
N THR A 318 1.88 -5.54 -4.72
CA THR A 318 2.19 -6.85 -5.30
C THR A 318 2.58 -7.87 -4.22
N LEU A 319 3.33 -7.47 -3.19
CA LEU A 319 3.65 -8.34 -2.06
C LEU A 319 2.38 -8.73 -1.28
N MET A 320 1.51 -7.78 -0.96
CA MET A 320 0.26 -8.05 -0.25
C MET A 320 -0.71 -8.91 -1.07
N GLU A 321 -0.82 -8.68 -2.37
CA GLU A 321 -1.62 -9.50 -3.30
C GLU A 321 -1.15 -10.96 -3.38
N ASN A 322 0.13 -11.20 -3.08
CA ASN A 322 0.74 -12.53 -3.03
C ASN A 322 0.86 -13.09 -1.61
N GLY A 323 0.22 -12.46 -0.62
CA GLY A 323 0.03 -13.01 0.72
C GLY A 323 1.00 -12.52 1.80
N ALA A 324 1.79 -11.47 1.56
CA ALA A 324 2.51 -10.79 2.64
C ALA A 324 1.50 -10.10 3.58
N PHE A 325 1.63 -10.34 4.90
CA PHE A 325 0.79 -9.65 5.88
C PHE A 325 1.44 -8.36 6.41
N ASN A 326 2.71 -8.15 6.13
CA ASN A 326 3.50 -6.98 6.50
C ASN A 326 4.56 -6.73 5.43
N VAL A 327 4.76 -5.46 5.11
CA VAL A 327 5.86 -4.97 4.27
C VAL A 327 6.40 -3.71 4.91
N ASP A 328 7.67 -3.68 5.30
CA ASP A 328 8.31 -2.51 5.91
C ASP A 328 9.38 -1.96 4.96
N TRP A 329 9.25 -0.68 4.61
CA TRP A 329 10.23 0.02 3.79
C TRP A 329 11.51 0.29 4.58
N TRP A 330 12.65 0.08 4.00
CA TRP A 330 13.93 0.49 4.55
C TRP A 330 14.35 1.84 3.96
N ASP A 331 14.33 2.92 4.72
CA ASP A 331 13.71 3.10 6.03
C ASP A 331 13.00 4.46 6.12
N LEU A 332 12.71 5.00 7.29
CA LEU A 332 12.09 6.32 7.39
C LEU A 332 13.12 7.44 7.14
N HIS A 333 14.30 7.39 7.83
CA HIS A 333 15.42 8.31 7.65
C HIS A 333 16.73 7.52 7.67
N ASN A 334 17.46 7.49 6.57
CA ASN A 334 18.75 6.82 6.50
C ASN A 334 19.91 7.81 6.40
N GLY A 335 19.77 8.84 5.56
CA GLY A 335 20.81 9.82 5.29
C GLY A 335 21.78 9.41 4.19
N THR A 336 22.60 10.36 3.79
CA THR A 336 23.61 10.19 2.74
C THR A 336 24.94 10.81 3.12
N ASP A 337 26.02 10.32 2.54
CA ASP A 337 27.35 10.93 2.61
C ASP A 337 27.60 11.96 1.50
N CYS A 338 26.64 12.23 0.62
CA CYS A 338 26.68 13.14 -0.52
C CYS A 338 27.77 12.82 -1.56
N THR A 339 28.29 11.61 -1.61
CA THR A 339 29.42 11.29 -2.50
C THR A 339 29.00 10.77 -3.88
N ASN A 340 27.83 10.16 -4.00
CA ASN A 340 27.37 9.49 -5.21
C ASN A 340 26.05 10.09 -5.75
N LEU A 341 25.96 11.41 -5.74
CA LEU A 341 24.77 12.10 -6.25
C LEU A 341 24.62 11.88 -7.75
N THR A 342 23.42 11.54 -8.18
CA THR A 342 23.06 11.46 -9.60
C THR A 342 21.86 12.35 -9.89
N THR A 343 21.48 12.45 -11.14
CA THR A 343 20.29 13.19 -11.57
C THR A 343 19.41 12.28 -12.42
N VAL A 344 18.16 12.14 -12.02
CA VAL A 344 17.15 11.32 -12.71
C VAL A 344 15.97 12.22 -13.00
N ASP A 345 15.61 12.37 -14.28
CA ASP A 345 14.47 13.20 -14.70
C ASP A 345 14.46 14.65 -14.15
N GLY A 346 15.66 15.21 -13.95
CA GLY A 346 15.83 16.57 -13.44
C GLY A 346 15.75 16.71 -11.91
N ALA A 347 15.50 15.61 -11.19
CA ALA A 347 15.57 15.54 -9.73
C ALA A 347 16.92 14.96 -9.27
N THR A 348 17.40 15.37 -8.10
CA THR A 348 18.62 14.81 -7.50
C THR A 348 18.28 13.48 -6.82
N ASP A 349 19.03 12.45 -7.15
CA ASP A 349 19.10 11.20 -6.39
C ASP A 349 20.24 11.32 -5.40
N TYR A 350 19.89 11.44 -4.13
CA TYR A 350 20.85 11.58 -3.02
C TYR A 350 21.46 10.24 -2.62
N ASN A 351 20.95 9.16 -3.20
CA ASN A 351 21.31 7.79 -2.87
C ASN A 351 20.95 7.44 -1.40
N ASP A 352 19.93 8.11 -0.86
CA ASP A 352 19.37 7.87 0.47
C ASP A 352 18.32 6.75 0.42
N TYR A 353 18.29 5.88 1.40
CA TYR A 353 17.26 4.84 1.54
C TYR A 353 16.00 5.35 2.23
N GLY A 354 16.04 6.53 2.86
CA GLY A 354 14.92 7.08 3.60
C GLY A 354 13.71 7.42 2.76
N MET A 355 12.53 7.30 3.33
CA MET A 355 11.30 7.90 2.77
C MET A 355 11.27 9.41 2.98
N LEU A 356 11.95 9.89 4.01
CA LEU A 356 12.08 11.29 4.38
C LEU A 356 13.55 11.66 4.45
N SER A 357 13.88 12.87 4.00
CA SER A 357 15.23 13.42 4.16
C SER A 357 15.61 13.44 5.65
N SER A 358 16.80 12.97 5.95
CA SER A 358 17.41 13.11 7.28
C SER A 358 17.81 14.55 7.60
N GLY A 359 17.82 15.40 6.61
CA GLY A 359 18.18 16.85 6.72
C GLY A 359 19.60 17.06 7.18
N ALA A 360 20.34 15.94 7.24
CA ALA A 360 21.47 15.96 8.10
C ALA A 360 22.71 16.54 7.48
N SER A 361 23.50 16.18 7.79
CA SER A 361 24.91 16.12 8.07
C SER A 361 25.77 16.63 6.93
N ALA A 362 25.29 16.62 5.74
CA ALA A 362 26.12 16.88 4.59
C ALA A 362 25.68 18.05 3.70
N SER A 363 24.67 18.79 4.07
CA SER A 363 24.18 19.99 3.35
C SER A 363 23.72 19.77 1.89
N CYS A 364 23.67 18.53 1.39
CA CYS A 364 23.20 18.22 0.04
C CYS A 364 21.70 17.90 0.00
N GLU A 365 21.16 17.33 1.07
CA GLU A 365 19.75 16.96 1.16
C GLU A 365 18.84 18.16 1.41
N PRO A 366 17.54 18.01 1.11
CA PRO A 366 16.51 18.93 1.54
C PRO A 366 16.43 19.05 3.08
N ALA A 367 15.60 19.98 3.56
CA ALA A 367 15.34 20.08 5.00
C ALA A 367 14.82 18.76 5.57
N GLN A 368 15.20 18.48 6.82
CA GLN A 368 14.77 17.27 7.55
C GLN A 368 13.26 17.06 7.46
N ASN A 369 12.82 15.81 7.34
CA ASN A 369 11.45 15.38 7.12
C ASN A 369 10.83 15.86 5.78
N THR A 370 11.63 16.35 4.81
CA THR A 370 11.12 16.55 3.46
C THR A 370 10.84 15.18 2.83
N PRO A 371 9.60 14.92 2.38
CA PRO A 371 9.28 13.62 1.79
C PRO A 371 9.96 13.43 0.44
N PHE A 372 10.53 12.26 0.22
CA PHE A 372 10.97 11.76 -1.07
C PHE A 372 9.82 11.10 -1.85
N PRO A 373 9.95 10.86 -3.15
CA PRO A 373 8.92 10.27 -3.98
C PRO A 373 8.31 8.95 -3.45
N ALA A 374 9.12 8.08 -2.85
CA ALA A 374 8.64 6.82 -2.27
C ALA A 374 7.58 7.02 -1.17
N TYR A 375 7.71 8.08 -0.36
CA TYR A 375 6.71 8.43 0.66
C TYR A 375 5.35 8.75 0.03
N TYR A 376 5.31 9.59 -1.01
CA TYR A 376 4.07 9.94 -1.69
C TYR A 376 3.45 8.75 -2.42
N GLY A 377 4.29 7.92 -3.06
CA GLY A 377 3.84 6.67 -3.67
C GLY A 377 3.15 5.76 -2.66
N THR A 378 3.75 5.61 -1.49
CA THR A 378 3.18 4.81 -0.38
C THR A 378 1.90 5.44 0.18
N GLU A 379 1.85 6.77 0.35
CA GLU A 379 0.64 7.48 0.77
C GLU A 379 -0.55 7.22 -0.17
N MET A 380 -0.31 6.99 -1.48
CA MET A 380 -1.37 6.66 -2.43
C MET A 380 -2.08 5.34 -2.09
N ILE A 381 -1.45 4.41 -1.35
CA ILE A 381 -2.08 3.17 -0.89
C ILE A 381 -3.24 3.49 0.08
N SER A 382 -3.07 4.50 0.94
CA SER A 382 -4.12 4.95 1.86
C SER A 382 -5.35 5.54 1.15
N LYS A 383 -5.18 5.98 -0.10
CA LYS A 383 -6.29 6.46 -0.95
C LYS A 383 -6.99 5.31 -1.67
N LEU A 384 -6.29 4.18 -1.86
CA LEU A 384 -6.83 2.98 -2.52
C LEU A 384 -7.73 2.17 -1.58
N GLY A 385 -7.33 1.97 -0.33
CA GLY A 385 -8.06 1.13 0.62
C GLY A 385 -7.65 1.32 2.06
N SER A 386 -8.29 0.57 2.92
CA SER A 386 -8.02 0.55 4.36
C SER A 386 -7.85 -0.90 4.85
N PRO A 387 -7.17 -1.14 5.96
CA PRO A 387 -7.10 -2.47 6.57
C PRO A 387 -8.47 -3.13 6.69
N GLY A 388 -8.56 -4.38 6.22
CA GLY A 388 -9.81 -5.14 6.17
C GLY A 388 -10.53 -5.14 4.82
N ASP A 389 -10.22 -4.22 3.92
CA ASP A 389 -10.72 -4.23 2.54
C ASP A 389 -10.10 -5.38 1.73
N THR A 390 -10.73 -5.78 0.64
CA THR A 390 -10.29 -6.93 -0.15
C THR A 390 -9.51 -6.49 -1.38
N LEU A 391 -8.23 -6.88 -1.48
CA LEU A 391 -7.46 -6.82 -2.72
C LEU A 391 -8.05 -7.78 -3.75
N VAL A 392 -8.34 -7.29 -4.94
CA VAL A 392 -8.95 -8.05 -6.03
C VAL A 392 -8.07 -8.09 -7.27
N SER A 393 -8.22 -9.14 -8.07
CA SER A 393 -7.37 -9.37 -9.23
C SER A 393 -7.54 -8.28 -10.30
N THR A 394 -6.41 -7.85 -10.85
CA THR A 394 -6.34 -6.94 -11.99
C THR A 394 -5.47 -7.53 -13.10
N THR A 395 -5.70 -7.10 -14.33
CA THR A 395 -4.80 -7.37 -15.45
C THR A 395 -4.63 -6.12 -16.31
N SER A 396 -3.42 -5.90 -16.83
CA SER A 396 -3.12 -4.83 -17.76
C SER A 396 -2.64 -5.39 -19.09
N SER A 397 -3.04 -4.77 -20.20
CA SER A 397 -2.62 -5.17 -21.56
C SER A 397 -1.18 -4.76 -21.90
N THR A 398 -0.51 -4.01 -21.04
CA THR A 398 0.87 -3.53 -21.22
C THR A 398 1.62 -3.51 -19.91
N SER A 399 2.92 -3.78 -19.92
CA SER A 399 3.81 -3.65 -18.77
C SER A 399 4.10 -2.19 -18.37
N LEU A 400 3.76 -1.23 -19.23
CA LEU A 400 3.93 0.21 -18.94
C LEU A 400 2.84 0.75 -17.99
N VAL A 401 1.78 -0.02 -17.72
CA VAL A 401 0.75 0.34 -16.74
C VAL A 401 0.55 -0.80 -15.78
N SER A 402 0.88 -0.61 -14.51
CA SER A 402 0.44 -1.47 -13.41
C SER A 402 -0.93 -1.04 -12.91
N ALA A 403 -1.69 -2.01 -12.41
CA ALA A 403 -2.99 -1.76 -11.82
C ALA A 403 -3.21 -2.64 -10.58
N HIS A 404 -3.73 -2.03 -9.53
CA HIS A 404 -4.17 -2.71 -8.31
C HIS A 404 -5.59 -2.26 -7.98
N ALA A 405 -6.38 -3.10 -7.35
CA ALA A 405 -7.74 -2.75 -7.00
C ALA A 405 -8.16 -3.31 -5.65
N VAL A 406 -8.99 -2.55 -4.98
CA VAL A 406 -9.56 -2.90 -3.68
C VAL A 406 -11.07 -2.85 -3.77
N LYS A 407 -11.71 -3.89 -3.26
CA LYS A 407 -13.16 -3.91 -3.03
C LYS A 407 -13.41 -3.64 -1.55
N ARG A 408 -14.13 -2.55 -1.27
CA ARG A 408 -14.49 -2.13 0.08
C ARG A 408 -15.73 -2.85 0.60
N ALA A 409 -15.90 -2.86 1.92
CA ALA A 409 -17.06 -3.48 2.57
C ALA A 409 -18.40 -2.85 2.16
N ASN A 410 -18.41 -1.56 1.82
CA ASN A 410 -19.60 -0.84 1.33
C ASN A 410 -19.95 -1.14 -0.14
N GLY A 411 -19.13 -1.96 -0.83
CA GLY A 411 -19.31 -2.33 -2.23
C GLY A 411 -18.58 -1.45 -3.24
N ASP A 412 -17.89 -0.40 -2.81
CA ASP A 412 -17.02 0.40 -3.68
C ASP A 412 -15.86 -0.44 -4.23
N VAL A 413 -15.38 -0.06 -5.40
CA VAL A 413 -14.16 -0.62 -5.99
C VAL A 413 -13.24 0.53 -6.36
N ASP A 414 -12.13 0.62 -5.66
CA ASP A 414 -11.11 1.62 -5.93
C ASP A 414 -9.98 1.00 -6.76
N VAL A 415 -9.49 1.75 -7.73
CA VAL A 415 -8.47 1.27 -8.69
C VAL A 415 -7.27 2.20 -8.67
N MET A 416 -6.10 1.67 -8.36
CA MET A 416 -4.82 2.35 -8.56
C MET A 416 -4.27 2.01 -9.94
N LEU A 417 -3.81 3.03 -10.66
CA LEU A 417 -3.13 2.92 -11.95
C LEU A 417 -1.77 3.60 -11.84
N ILE A 418 -0.72 2.90 -12.24
CA ILE A 418 0.67 3.38 -12.20
C ILE A 418 1.18 3.43 -13.63
N ASN A 419 1.40 4.63 -14.17
CA ASN A 419 1.99 4.81 -15.48
C ASN A 419 3.53 4.85 -15.38
N LYS A 420 4.17 3.84 -15.92
CA LYS A 420 5.63 3.62 -15.93
C LYS A 420 6.33 4.22 -17.15
N ASP A 421 5.60 4.88 -18.05
CA ASP A 421 6.19 5.59 -19.18
C ASP A 421 6.69 6.97 -18.72
N PRO A 422 8.00 7.27 -18.81
CA PRO A 422 8.55 8.53 -18.32
C PRO A 422 8.15 9.76 -19.15
N ASN A 423 7.66 9.55 -20.38
CA ASN A 423 7.50 10.62 -21.37
C ASN A 423 6.06 10.78 -21.89
N ASN A 424 5.24 9.73 -21.78
CA ASN A 424 3.92 9.74 -22.39
C ASN A 424 2.82 9.44 -21.37
N ASP A 425 1.73 10.18 -21.50
CA ASP A 425 0.51 9.87 -20.77
C ASP A 425 -0.06 8.52 -21.23
N ALA A 426 -0.66 7.77 -20.31
CA ALA A 426 -1.37 6.55 -20.64
C ALA A 426 -2.87 6.80 -20.74
N SER A 427 -3.46 6.45 -21.89
CA SER A 427 -4.92 6.37 -22.06
C SER A 427 -5.38 4.98 -21.67
N VAL A 428 -6.03 4.88 -20.50
CA VAL A 428 -6.43 3.59 -19.91
C VAL A 428 -7.92 3.38 -20.06
N SER A 429 -8.31 2.29 -20.72
CA SER A 429 -9.69 1.79 -20.73
C SER A 429 -9.87 0.79 -19.58
N LEU A 430 -10.88 1.02 -18.73
CA LEU A 430 -11.21 0.19 -17.59
C LEU A 430 -12.42 -0.70 -17.87
N SER A 431 -12.32 -1.97 -17.56
CA SER A 431 -13.39 -2.96 -17.60
C SER A 431 -13.49 -3.72 -16.29
N TYR A 432 -14.69 -4.19 -15.95
CA TYR A 432 -14.96 -4.78 -14.63
C TYR A 432 -15.71 -6.10 -14.77
N ASN A 433 -15.28 -7.11 -14.01
CA ASN A 433 -16.02 -8.34 -13.77
C ASN A 433 -16.57 -8.31 -12.34
N GLY A 434 -17.89 -8.46 -12.18
CA GLY A 434 -18.53 -8.49 -10.85
C GLY A 434 -18.68 -7.12 -10.17
N PHE A 435 -18.52 -6.03 -10.93
CA PHE A 435 -18.77 -4.67 -10.50
C PHE A 435 -19.33 -3.85 -11.67
N THR A 436 -20.30 -3.01 -11.39
CA THR A 436 -20.82 -2.04 -12.36
C THR A 436 -20.66 -0.65 -11.75
N PRO A 437 -19.74 0.17 -12.24
CA PRO A 437 -19.53 1.50 -11.69
C PRO A 437 -20.68 2.45 -12.00
N GLY A 438 -20.85 3.46 -11.15
CA GLY A 438 -21.74 4.60 -11.39
C GLY A 438 -21.30 5.42 -12.61
N SER A 439 -22.23 6.17 -13.18
CA SER A 439 -22.03 6.96 -14.42
C SER A 439 -21.40 8.34 -14.17
N GLY A 440 -21.06 8.70 -12.94
CA GLY A 440 -20.46 9.99 -12.60
C GLY A 440 -18.99 10.11 -13.01
N THR A 441 -18.48 11.34 -13.04
CA THR A 441 -17.03 11.58 -13.13
C THR A 441 -16.43 11.35 -11.73
N PRO A 442 -15.49 10.40 -11.56
CA PRO A 442 -14.90 10.13 -10.25
C PRO A 442 -13.99 11.27 -9.80
N THR A 443 -13.85 11.47 -8.49
CA THR A 443 -12.77 12.27 -7.92
C THR A 443 -11.51 11.42 -7.84
N VAL A 444 -10.52 11.75 -8.64
CA VAL A 444 -9.27 10.98 -8.77
C VAL A 444 -8.20 11.61 -7.90
N TYR A 445 -7.52 10.79 -7.09
CA TYR A 445 -6.28 11.20 -6.42
C TYR A 445 -5.10 10.98 -7.36
N SER A 446 -4.13 11.91 -7.34
CA SER A 446 -2.99 11.86 -8.25
C SER A 446 -1.69 12.26 -7.55
N TYR A 447 -0.68 11.44 -7.70
CA TYR A 447 0.71 11.77 -7.43
C TYR A 447 1.45 11.84 -8.77
N LEU A 448 1.95 13.02 -9.13
CA LEU A 448 2.54 13.29 -10.43
C LEU A 448 4.07 13.19 -10.37
N LYS A 449 4.71 12.97 -11.52
CA LYS A 449 6.18 12.99 -11.68
C LYS A 449 6.79 14.20 -11.00
N ASN A 450 7.75 13.97 -10.11
CA ASN A 450 8.41 15.02 -9.30
C ASN A 450 7.44 15.90 -8.48
N GLY A 451 6.22 15.42 -8.23
CA GLY A 451 5.26 16.12 -7.37
C GLY A 451 5.70 16.13 -5.91
N THR A 452 5.29 17.18 -5.18
CA THR A 452 5.55 17.36 -3.75
C THR A 452 4.28 17.27 -2.92
N SER A 453 3.21 16.74 -3.49
CA SER A 453 1.92 16.53 -2.81
C SER A 453 1.02 15.62 -3.65
N ILE A 454 0.05 14.99 -2.99
CA ILE A 454 -1.08 14.33 -3.64
C ILE A 454 -2.17 15.37 -3.89
N THR A 455 -2.72 15.36 -5.08
CA THR A 455 -3.85 16.22 -5.47
C THR A 455 -5.10 15.39 -5.72
N SER A 456 -6.28 16.03 -5.68
CA SER A 456 -7.54 15.38 -6.06
C SER A 456 -8.38 16.29 -6.94
N ALA A 457 -8.96 15.72 -8.00
CA ALA A 457 -9.83 16.44 -8.93
C ALA A 457 -10.80 15.48 -9.63
N ALA A 458 -11.95 15.99 -10.05
CA ALA A 458 -12.82 15.24 -10.93
C ALA A 458 -12.13 15.02 -12.29
N SER A 459 -11.96 13.77 -12.71
CA SER A 459 -11.21 13.43 -13.93
C SER A 459 -11.70 12.14 -14.58
N GLY A 460 -11.68 12.11 -15.91
CA GLY A 460 -11.99 10.94 -16.70
C GLY A 460 -13.42 10.42 -16.50
N SER A 461 -13.57 9.13 -16.58
CA SER A 461 -14.81 8.39 -16.30
C SER A 461 -14.49 7.09 -15.58
N ALA A 462 -15.52 6.41 -15.09
CA ALA A 462 -15.35 5.09 -14.48
C ALA A 462 -14.75 4.03 -15.44
N THR A 463 -14.86 4.23 -16.75
CA THR A 463 -14.38 3.29 -17.79
C THR A 463 -13.22 3.83 -18.61
N GLY A 464 -12.75 5.04 -18.34
CA GLY A 464 -11.63 5.64 -19.08
C GLY A 464 -10.91 6.71 -18.28
N GLN A 465 -9.60 6.55 -18.15
CA GLN A 465 -8.72 7.46 -17.43
C GLN A 465 -7.51 7.85 -18.28
N THR A 466 -7.05 9.09 -18.11
CA THR A 466 -5.71 9.50 -18.58
C THR A 466 -4.80 9.55 -17.37
N VAL A 467 -3.75 8.74 -17.38
CA VAL A 467 -2.74 8.67 -16.32
C VAL A 467 -1.49 9.38 -16.82
N PRO A 468 -1.10 10.54 -16.26
CA PRO A 468 0.06 11.28 -16.73
C PRO A 468 1.35 10.45 -16.70
N ALA A 469 2.35 10.87 -17.48
CA ALA A 469 3.67 10.23 -17.49
C ALA A 469 4.25 10.14 -16.07
N TYR A 470 4.86 8.99 -15.71
CA TYR A 470 5.45 8.74 -14.38
C TYR A 470 4.57 9.23 -13.24
N SER A 471 3.34 8.74 -13.17
CA SER A 471 2.40 9.10 -12.11
C SER A 471 1.62 7.91 -11.58
N VAL A 472 1.10 8.09 -10.36
CA VAL A 472 0.18 7.17 -9.70
C VAL A 472 -1.17 7.87 -9.58
N VAL A 473 -2.25 7.23 -10.00
CA VAL A 473 -3.60 7.72 -9.77
C VAL A 473 -4.44 6.68 -9.06
N VAL A 474 -5.32 7.11 -8.17
CA VAL A 474 -6.34 6.27 -7.55
C VAL A 474 -7.71 6.78 -7.94
N VAL A 475 -8.53 5.89 -8.46
CA VAL A 475 -9.88 6.14 -8.97
C VAL A 475 -10.89 5.47 -8.05
N PRO A 476 -11.46 6.17 -7.08
CA PRO A 476 -12.56 5.64 -6.26
C PRO A 476 -13.83 5.52 -7.09
N LEU A 477 -14.48 4.36 -7.05
CA LEU A 477 -15.67 4.07 -7.83
C LEU A 477 -16.76 3.51 -6.93
N HIS A 478 -17.87 4.22 -6.91
CA HIS A 478 -19.08 3.72 -6.26
C HIS A 478 -19.85 2.79 -7.21
N PRO A 479 -20.54 1.77 -6.68
CA PRO A 479 -21.42 0.97 -7.49
C PRO A 479 -22.45 1.90 -8.16
N GLY A 480 -22.63 1.68 -9.45
CA GLY A 480 -23.72 2.35 -10.16
C GLY A 480 -25.04 1.99 -9.49
N THR A 481 -25.95 2.93 -9.48
CA THR A 481 -27.37 2.64 -9.17
C THR A 481 -28.00 1.76 -10.26
N GLY A 482 -27.20 1.04 -10.98
CA GLY A 482 -27.45 0.00 -11.96
C GLY A 482 -27.23 -1.37 -11.34
N GLY A 483 -28.10 -1.74 -10.44
CA GLY A 483 -28.58 -3.07 -10.16
C GLY A 483 -27.59 -4.13 -9.69
N SER A 484 -27.67 -4.50 -8.44
CA SER A 484 -27.81 -5.92 -8.12
C SER A 484 -28.76 -6.54 -9.14
N PRO A 485 -28.53 -7.77 -9.62
CA PRO A 485 -29.52 -8.46 -10.44
C PRO A 485 -30.86 -8.30 -9.75
N ALA A 486 -31.89 -7.93 -10.52
CA ALA A 486 -33.19 -7.61 -9.97
C ALA A 486 -33.58 -8.64 -8.90
N SER A 487 -33.50 -8.24 -7.64
CA SER A 487 -33.86 -9.13 -6.53
C SER A 487 -35.32 -8.95 -6.24
N THR A 488 -36.06 -10.04 -6.31
CA THR A 488 -37.48 -10.05 -6.01
C THR A 488 -37.70 -10.65 -4.62
N GLY A 489 -38.48 -9.96 -3.78
CA GLY A 489 -38.79 -10.42 -2.43
C GLY A 489 -39.67 -9.43 -1.67
N GLU A 490 -39.94 -9.74 -0.43
CA GLU A 490 -40.63 -8.85 0.50
C GLU A 490 -39.69 -7.77 1.02
N LEU A 491 -40.20 -6.54 1.12
CA LEU A 491 -39.51 -5.45 1.79
C LEU A 491 -40.04 -5.31 3.23
N HIS A 492 -39.21 -5.61 4.21
CA HIS A 492 -39.61 -5.64 5.61
C HIS A 492 -39.31 -4.29 6.31
N ALA A 493 -40.35 -3.73 6.91
CA ALA A 493 -40.22 -2.65 7.88
C ALA A 493 -39.77 -3.24 9.23
N VAL A 494 -38.45 -3.32 9.48
CA VAL A 494 -37.84 -4.07 10.59
C VAL A 494 -38.43 -3.68 11.96
N GLY A 495 -38.56 -2.37 12.21
CA GLY A 495 -39.11 -1.88 13.49
C GLY A 495 -40.59 -2.21 13.73
N ALA A 496 -41.36 -2.47 12.66
CA ALA A 496 -42.77 -2.77 12.74
C ALA A 496 -43.06 -4.28 12.60
N GLY A 497 -42.11 -5.09 12.13
CA GLY A 497 -42.33 -6.51 11.80
C GLY A 497 -43.40 -6.68 10.70
N LYS A 498 -43.46 -5.77 9.75
CA LYS A 498 -44.46 -5.72 8.68
C LYS A 498 -43.78 -5.69 7.32
N CYS A 499 -44.52 -6.05 6.27
CA CYS A 499 -44.09 -5.98 4.88
C CYS A 499 -44.70 -4.77 4.15
N LEU A 500 -43.93 -4.21 3.21
CA LEU A 500 -44.43 -3.19 2.29
C LEU A 500 -45.54 -3.81 1.42
N ASP A 501 -46.67 -3.13 1.26
CA ASP A 501 -47.93 -3.69 0.74
C ASP A 501 -48.59 -2.75 -0.23
N ALA A 502 -49.06 -3.26 -1.38
CA ALA A 502 -49.90 -2.52 -2.27
C ALA A 502 -51.38 -2.65 -1.82
N TYR A 503 -51.85 -1.64 -1.10
CA TYR A 503 -53.14 -1.62 -0.40
C TYR A 503 -54.29 -2.25 -1.18
N GLY A 504 -54.90 -3.23 -0.55
CA GLY A 504 -56.09 -3.92 -1.10
C GLY A 504 -55.82 -4.72 -2.38
N ASN A 505 -54.61 -5.22 -2.55
CA ASN A 505 -54.14 -5.94 -3.77
C ASN A 505 -54.27 -5.08 -5.04
N GLY A 506 -54.12 -3.74 -4.91
CA GLY A 506 -54.29 -2.82 -6.02
C GLY A 506 -53.18 -2.94 -7.07
N THR A 507 -53.58 -2.78 -8.36
CA THR A 507 -52.64 -2.91 -9.50
C THR A 507 -52.74 -1.72 -10.45
N THR A 508 -53.34 -0.60 -10.02
CA THR A 508 -53.54 0.60 -10.85
C THR A 508 -52.76 1.80 -10.35
N ASN A 509 -52.53 2.77 -11.24
CA ASN A 509 -51.92 4.05 -10.85
C ASN A 509 -52.70 4.70 -9.70
N GLY A 510 -51.99 5.21 -8.68
CA GLY A 510 -52.58 5.81 -7.49
C GLY A 510 -52.93 4.82 -6.40
N THR A 511 -52.69 3.51 -6.58
CA THR A 511 -52.83 2.55 -5.48
C THR A 511 -51.86 2.94 -4.37
N LYS A 512 -52.39 3.18 -3.17
CA LYS A 512 -51.62 3.50 -1.97
C LYS A 512 -50.67 2.34 -1.62
N VAL A 513 -49.48 2.67 -1.19
CA VAL A 513 -48.54 1.70 -0.60
C VAL A 513 -48.39 1.99 0.89
N ASP A 514 -48.52 0.95 1.70
CA ASP A 514 -48.38 1.04 3.17
C ASP A 514 -47.65 -0.20 3.72
N ILE A 515 -47.71 -0.46 5.01
CA ILE A 515 -47.14 -1.66 5.61
C ILE A 515 -48.27 -2.54 6.18
N TRP A 516 -48.24 -3.84 5.92
CA TRP A 516 -49.24 -4.80 6.37
C TRP A 516 -48.55 -6.07 6.99
N SER A 517 -49.32 -6.92 7.64
CA SER A 517 -48.81 -8.20 8.12
C SER A 517 -48.28 -9.02 6.94
N CYS A 518 -47.03 -9.50 7.04
CA CYS A 518 -46.44 -10.32 5.98
C CYS A 518 -47.29 -11.58 5.74
N ASN A 519 -47.72 -11.79 4.53
CA ASN A 519 -48.62 -12.87 4.16
C ASN A 519 -48.14 -13.68 2.95
N GLY A 520 -47.00 -13.30 2.34
CA GLY A 520 -46.40 -13.98 1.18
C GLY A 520 -47.12 -13.76 -0.14
N GLN A 521 -48.13 -12.86 -0.20
CA GLN A 521 -48.88 -12.59 -1.43
C GLN A 521 -48.09 -11.71 -2.39
N ARG A 522 -48.50 -11.67 -3.66
CA ARG A 522 -47.76 -10.96 -4.72
C ARG A 522 -47.81 -9.44 -4.61
N ASP A 523 -48.79 -8.88 -3.89
CA ASP A 523 -48.93 -7.46 -3.57
C ASP A 523 -47.88 -6.98 -2.54
N GLN A 524 -47.20 -7.92 -1.85
CA GLN A 524 -46.07 -7.67 -0.95
C GLN A 524 -44.71 -8.06 -1.57
N GLN A 525 -44.74 -8.52 -2.82
CA GLN A 525 -43.50 -8.87 -3.54
C GLN A 525 -43.05 -7.70 -4.41
N TRP A 526 -41.81 -7.33 -4.26
CA TRP A 526 -41.20 -6.18 -4.92
C TRP A 526 -39.94 -6.59 -5.65
N THR A 527 -39.72 -6.05 -6.81
CA THR A 527 -38.48 -6.20 -7.56
C THR A 527 -37.64 -4.92 -7.44
N LEU A 528 -36.48 -5.01 -6.85
CA LEU A 528 -35.48 -3.95 -6.86
C LEU A 528 -34.79 -4.00 -8.22
N ASN A 529 -35.04 -3.00 -9.06
CA ASN A 529 -34.50 -2.98 -10.41
C ASN A 529 -33.14 -2.31 -10.46
N ALA A 530 -32.31 -2.77 -11.37
CA ALA A 530 -30.97 -2.27 -11.63
C ALA A 530 -30.89 -0.74 -11.92
N ASN A 531 -31.97 -0.13 -12.37
CA ASN A 531 -32.02 1.30 -12.64
C ASN A 531 -32.45 2.15 -11.44
N GLY A 532 -32.50 1.56 -10.23
CA GLY A 532 -32.93 2.23 -8.98
C GLY A 532 -34.43 2.36 -8.81
N SER A 533 -35.28 1.80 -9.70
CA SER A 533 -36.70 1.73 -9.44
C SER A 533 -37.07 0.48 -8.65
N ILE A 534 -38.13 0.55 -7.87
CA ILE A 534 -38.74 -0.60 -7.21
C ILE A 534 -40.09 -0.84 -7.87
N THR A 535 -40.34 -2.06 -8.36
CA THR A 535 -41.60 -2.42 -9.01
C THR A 535 -42.36 -3.49 -8.25
N GLY A 536 -43.67 -3.32 -8.10
CA GLY A 536 -44.53 -4.37 -7.54
C GLY A 536 -44.65 -5.55 -8.49
N VAL A 537 -44.40 -6.77 -8.01
CA VAL A 537 -44.42 -8.02 -8.81
C VAL A 537 -45.81 -8.27 -9.39
N GLN A 538 -46.84 -7.89 -8.66
CA GLN A 538 -48.24 -8.09 -9.11
C GLN A 538 -48.65 -7.08 -10.16
N SER A 539 -48.27 -5.82 -10.00
CA SER A 539 -48.75 -4.70 -10.82
C SER A 539 -47.85 -4.36 -12.01
N GLY A 540 -46.53 -4.63 -11.88
CA GLY A 540 -45.51 -4.11 -12.79
C GLY A 540 -45.31 -2.60 -12.70
N LEU A 541 -45.99 -1.90 -11.77
CA LEU A 541 -45.90 -0.46 -11.57
C LEU A 541 -44.76 -0.11 -10.61
N CYS A 542 -44.23 1.10 -10.74
CA CYS A 542 -43.15 1.59 -9.89
C CYS A 542 -43.68 2.12 -8.55
N LEU A 543 -42.89 1.92 -7.50
CA LEU A 543 -43.00 2.62 -6.22
C LEU A 543 -42.70 4.10 -6.46
N ASP A 544 -43.65 4.98 -6.16
CA ASP A 544 -43.68 6.38 -6.59
C ASP A 544 -44.01 7.28 -5.41
N VAL A 545 -43.24 8.34 -5.20
CA VAL A 545 -43.65 9.39 -4.25
C VAL A 545 -44.67 10.30 -4.95
N SER A 546 -45.88 10.30 -4.46
CA SER A 546 -47.02 10.98 -5.08
C SER A 546 -46.75 12.47 -5.31
N ASN A 547 -47.11 12.95 -6.51
CA ASN A 547 -46.98 14.36 -6.91
C ASN A 547 -45.57 14.93 -6.79
N LEU A 548 -44.52 14.12 -6.95
CA LEU A 548 -43.10 14.53 -6.77
C LEU A 548 -42.84 15.15 -5.38
N GLY A 549 -43.57 14.73 -4.35
CA GLY A 549 -43.48 15.28 -3.00
C GLY A 549 -42.09 15.13 -2.42
N THR A 550 -41.60 16.18 -1.73
CA THR A 550 -40.30 16.19 -1.06
C THR A 550 -40.40 16.50 0.43
N ALA A 551 -41.60 16.69 0.94
CA ALA A 551 -41.84 16.99 2.36
C ALA A 551 -41.99 15.71 3.18
N ASP A 552 -41.66 15.79 4.49
CA ASP A 552 -41.95 14.72 5.43
C ASP A 552 -43.41 14.31 5.38
N GLY A 553 -43.70 13.01 5.34
CA GLY A 553 -45.05 12.48 5.23
C GLY A 553 -45.63 12.46 3.81
N SER A 554 -44.83 12.76 2.77
CA SER A 554 -45.32 12.62 1.38
C SER A 554 -45.76 11.17 1.13
N PRO A 555 -46.99 10.95 0.57
CA PRO A 555 -47.53 9.62 0.35
C PRO A 555 -46.75 8.84 -0.72
N VAL A 556 -46.67 7.53 -0.55
CA VAL A 556 -46.11 6.60 -1.54
C VAL A 556 -47.24 5.79 -2.18
N GLN A 557 -47.15 5.59 -3.50
CA GLN A 557 -48.14 4.94 -4.31
C GLN A 557 -47.53 4.05 -5.40
N LEU A 558 -48.34 3.26 -6.08
CA LEU A 558 -48.00 2.64 -7.35
C LEU A 558 -48.28 3.60 -8.50
N TRP A 559 -47.34 3.75 -9.44
CA TRP A 559 -47.51 4.56 -10.65
C TRP A 559 -46.75 3.97 -11.83
N GLY A 560 -47.22 4.27 -13.05
CA GLY A 560 -46.50 3.86 -14.26
C GLY A 560 -45.05 4.32 -14.23
N CYS A 561 -44.12 3.40 -14.51
CA CYS A 561 -42.69 3.68 -14.49
C CYS A 561 -42.33 4.72 -15.56
N ASN A 562 -41.84 5.87 -15.16
CA ASN A 562 -41.52 7.02 -16.04
C ASN A 562 -40.07 7.47 -15.94
N GLY A 563 -39.26 6.85 -15.03
CA GLY A 563 -37.86 7.13 -14.83
C GLY A 563 -37.54 8.41 -14.07
N GLN A 564 -38.56 9.15 -13.58
CA GLN A 564 -38.35 10.38 -12.79
C GLN A 564 -37.77 10.11 -11.42
N SER A 565 -37.22 11.15 -10.79
CA SER A 565 -36.49 11.05 -9.50
C SER A 565 -37.35 10.56 -8.35
N ASN A 566 -38.68 10.84 -8.35
CA ASN A 566 -39.63 10.36 -7.34
C ASN A 566 -39.92 8.85 -7.41
N GLN A 567 -39.36 8.15 -8.40
CA GLN A 567 -39.40 6.69 -8.57
C GLN A 567 -38.01 6.06 -8.42
N LYS A 568 -36.99 6.83 -7.92
CA LYS A 568 -35.64 6.35 -7.68
C LYS A 568 -35.41 6.21 -6.17
N TRP A 569 -34.91 5.08 -5.79
CA TRP A 569 -34.67 4.66 -4.41
C TRP A 569 -33.23 4.21 -4.27
N THR A 570 -32.54 4.65 -3.24
CA THR A 570 -31.18 4.25 -2.87
C THR A 570 -31.20 3.61 -1.50
N LEU A 571 -30.32 2.65 -1.28
CA LEU A 571 -29.98 2.13 0.04
C LEU A 571 -28.60 2.69 0.36
N ASP A 572 -28.55 3.60 1.30
CA ASP A 572 -27.30 4.25 1.74
C ASP A 572 -26.67 3.53 2.93
#